data_5a2c1b1e07246862389de8127487ff49
#
_entry.id   5a2c1b1e07246862389de8127487ff49
#
_cell.length_a   1.000
_cell.length_b   1.000
_cell.length_c   1.000
_cell.angle_alpha   90.00
_cell.angle_beta   90.00
_cell.angle_gamma   90.00
#
_symmetry.space_group_name_H-M   'P 1'
#
loop_
_entity.id
_entity.type
_entity.pdbx_description
1 polymer ?
#
loop_
_entity_poly.entity_id
_entity_poly.type
_entity_poly.pdbx_seq_one_letter_code
_entity_poly.pdbx_strand_id
1 'polypeptide(L)'
;MSVGNIIFLNGTSSSGKTTLARELQNRLSEPYLHFSIDSFLAMLPEKYFSGAEEMALPNVISPIVSGMHRSIAAFADAGNNIIVDHVLQLKEWLNDCVNILSDYPVFLVGVHCPLQELERRESIRDREPGTARYQFDIVHAHGEYDVQVNTLVDSPEICADKVINAFHKEAKPLAFDRLRLK
;
A
#
# COMPACT_ATOMS: atom_id res chain seq x y z
N MET A 1 -14.28 -14.93 16.56
CA MET A 1 -13.91 -13.51 16.45
C MET A 1 -14.26 -13.08 15.03
N SER A 2 -14.69 -11.84 14.81
CA SER A 2 -14.89 -11.30 13.47
C SER A 2 -13.54 -11.08 12.81
N VAL A 3 -13.48 -11.28 11.49
CA VAL A 3 -12.29 -10.93 10.69
C VAL A 3 -12.06 -9.42 10.75
N GLY A 4 -10.80 -9.00 10.84
CA GLY A 4 -10.43 -7.58 10.88
C GLY A 4 -10.59 -6.90 9.51
N ASN A 5 -10.83 -5.59 9.52
CA ASN A 5 -10.91 -4.76 8.32
C ASN A 5 -9.52 -4.46 7.76
N ILE A 6 -9.41 -4.36 6.42
CA ILE A 6 -8.17 -4.04 5.74
C ILE A 6 -8.37 -2.78 4.90
N ILE A 7 -7.66 -1.69 5.23
CA ILE A 7 -7.54 -0.49 4.39
C ILE A 7 -6.21 -0.60 3.64
N PHE A 8 -6.26 -0.79 2.33
CA PHE A 8 -5.09 -1.04 1.50
C PHE A 8 -4.72 0.20 0.68
N LEU A 9 -3.62 0.86 1.02
CA LEU A 9 -3.11 2.04 0.33
C LEU A 9 -2.15 1.59 -0.78
N ASN A 10 -2.50 1.86 -2.03
CA ASN A 10 -1.63 1.65 -3.19
C ASN A 10 -1.25 2.99 -3.84
N GLY A 11 0.01 3.17 -4.13
CA GLY A 11 0.54 4.37 -4.78
C GLY A 11 2.06 4.29 -4.97
N THR A 12 2.62 5.17 -5.78
CA THR A 12 4.07 5.23 -6.04
C THR A 12 4.89 5.54 -4.79
N SER A 13 6.19 5.26 -4.83
CA SER A 13 7.13 5.81 -3.84
C SER A 13 6.93 7.33 -3.73
N SER A 14 7.11 7.89 -2.55
CA SER A 14 6.95 9.31 -2.25
C SER A 14 5.54 9.91 -2.44
N SER A 15 4.50 9.10 -2.75
CA SER A 15 3.11 9.59 -2.89
C SER A 15 2.44 10.00 -1.58
N GLY A 16 3.05 9.76 -0.41
CA GLY A 16 2.50 10.15 0.89
C GLY A 16 1.70 9.06 1.61
N LYS A 17 1.71 7.80 1.14
CA LYS A 17 1.00 6.67 1.77
C LYS A 17 1.29 6.52 3.26
N THR A 18 2.56 6.53 3.66
CA THR A 18 2.97 6.38 5.06
C THR A 18 2.43 7.51 5.94
N THR A 19 2.39 8.74 5.43
CA THR A 19 1.80 9.89 6.13
C THR A 19 0.28 9.69 6.28
N LEU A 20 -0.39 9.28 5.20
CA LEU A 20 -1.82 8.98 5.22
C LEU A 20 -2.14 7.80 6.17
N ALA A 21 -1.32 6.74 6.16
CA ALA A 21 -1.51 5.60 7.07
C ALA A 21 -1.48 6.03 8.54
N ARG A 22 -0.52 6.87 8.93
CA ARG A 22 -0.42 7.42 10.29
C ARG A 22 -1.60 8.31 10.64
N GLU A 23 -2.05 9.13 9.69
CA GLU A 23 -3.20 10.01 9.91
C GLU A 23 -4.49 9.19 10.06
N LEU A 24 -4.67 8.13 9.28
CA LEU A 24 -5.78 7.18 9.45
C LEU A 24 -5.73 6.48 10.81
N GLN A 25 -4.55 6.02 11.27
CA GLN A 25 -4.40 5.43 12.60
C GLN A 25 -4.81 6.38 13.73
N ASN A 26 -4.51 7.69 13.59
CA ASN A 26 -4.84 8.69 14.59
C ASN A 26 -6.33 9.04 14.65
N ARG A 27 -7.07 8.85 13.55
CA ARG A 27 -8.47 9.29 13.40
C ARG A 27 -9.50 8.17 13.47
N LEU A 28 -9.11 6.94 13.14
CA LEU A 28 -10.00 5.78 13.26
C LEU A 28 -10.26 5.48 14.74
N SER A 29 -11.50 5.12 15.06
CA SER A 29 -11.94 4.88 16.44
C SER A 29 -11.35 3.60 17.05
N GLU A 30 -10.99 2.64 16.21
CA GLU A 30 -10.40 1.37 16.61
C GLU A 30 -8.92 1.32 16.24
N PRO A 31 -8.10 0.51 16.91
CA PRO A 31 -6.70 0.35 16.57
C PRO A 31 -6.54 -0.35 15.21
N TYR A 32 -5.69 0.21 14.36
CA TYR A 32 -5.26 -0.37 13.09
C TYR A 32 -3.75 -0.58 13.12
N LEU A 33 -3.30 -1.78 12.79
CA LEU A 33 -1.88 -2.10 12.63
C LEU A 33 -1.38 -1.57 11.28
N HIS A 34 -0.22 -0.91 11.25
CA HIS A 34 0.39 -0.43 10.02
C HIS A 34 1.37 -1.46 9.44
N PHE A 35 1.00 -2.06 8.31
CA PHE A 35 1.83 -2.96 7.53
C PHE A 35 2.43 -2.21 6.35
N SER A 36 3.74 -2.06 6.33
CA SER A 36 4.46 -1.37 5.27
C SER A 36 5.46 -2.31 4.60
N ILE A 37 5.53 -2.29 3.27
CA ILE A 37 6.54 -3.07 2.54
C ILE A 37 7.97 -2.68 3.00
N ASP A 38 8.21 -1.42 3.31
CA ASP A 38 9.50 -0.95 3.83
C ASP A 38 9.85 -1.64 5.16
N SER A 39 8.86 -1.89 6.03
CA SER A 39 9.07 -2.60 7.31
C SER A 39 9.44 -4.07 7.10
N PHE A 40 8.86 -4.72 6.10
CA PHE A 40 9.22 -6.11 5.77
C PHE A 40 10.60 -6.19 5.11
N LEU A 41 10.93 -5.24 4.24
CA LEU A 41 12.27 -5.15 3.65
C LEU A 41 13.34 -4.87 4.72
N ALA A 42 13.04 -4.05 5.73
CA ALA A 42 13.96 -3.78 6.83
C ALA A 42 14.28 -4.99 7.71
N MET A 43 13.59 -6.12 7.55
CA MET A 43 13.96 -7.40 8.17
C MET A 43 15.16 -8.06 7.48
N LEU A 44 15.52 -7.62 6.26
CA LEU A 44 16.71 -8.12 5.56
C LEU A 44 17.99 -7.57 6.20
N PRO A 45 19.08 -8.36 6.19
CA PRO A 45 20.40 -7.87 6.55
C PRO A 45 20.84 -6.71 5.64
N GLU A 46 21.56 -5.73 6.22
CA GLU A 46 22.02 -4.50 5.53
C GLU A 46 22.81 -4.79 4.24
N LYS A 47 23.53 -5.90 4.17
CA LYS A 47 24.30 -6.32 3.00
C LYS A 47 23.48 -6.44 1.71
N TYR A 48 22.16 -6.62 1.78
CA TYR A 48 21.27 -6.65 0.61
C TYR A 48 20.95 -5.25 0.06
N PHE A 49 21.24 -4.20 0.81
CA PHE A 49 21.02 -2.81 0.41
C PHE A 49 22.31 -2.08 0.05
N SER A 50 23.47 -2.73 0.25
CA SER A 50 24.79 -2.15 -0.05
C SER A 50 25.78 -3.25 -0.42
N GLY A 51 26.55 -3.06 -1.47
CA GLY A 51 27.63 -3.94 -1.85
C GLY A 51 27.26 -5.07 -2.82
N ALA A 52 28.03 -6.18 -2.80
CA ALA A 52 27.97 -7.25 -3.80
C ALA A 52 26.63 -8.04 -3.81
N GLU A 53 25.90 -8.05 -2.71
CA GLU A 53 24.62 -8.77 -2.60
C GLU A 53 23.40 -7.92 -3.02
N GLU A 54 23.57 -6.63 -3.29
CA GLU A 54 22.51 -5.75 -3.80
C GLU A 54 21.89 -6.30 -5.10
N MET A 55 22.70 -6.91 -5.98
CA MET A 55 22.23 -7.55 -7.21
C MET A 55 21.29 -8.76 -6.97
N ALA A 56 21.31 -9.34 -5.78
CA ALA A 56 20.41 -10.43 -5.42
C ALA A 56 19.04 -9.95 -4.91
N LEU A 57 18.89 -8.66 -4.61
CA LEU A 57 17.69 -8.06 -4.04
C LEU A 57 16.41 -8.35 -4.85
N PRO A 58 16.38 -8.26 -6.20
CA PRO A 58 15.19 -8.60 -6.98
C PRO A 58 14.65 -10.02 -6.74
N ASN A 59 15.53 -10.98 -6.52
CA ASN A 59 15.16 -12.39 -6.25
C ASN A 59 14.63 -12.60 -4.83
N VAL A 60 14.95 -11.70 -3.90
CA VAL A 60 14.57 -11.79 -2.48
C VAL A 60 13.28 -11.03 -2.21
N ILE A 61 13.01 -9.95 -2.96
CA ILE A 61 11.85 -9.08 -2.73
C ILE A 61 10.52 -9.83 -2.94
N SER A 62 10.37 -10.59 -4.02
CA SER A 62 9.09 -11.24 -4.32
C SER A 62 8.63 -12.24 -3.26
N PRO A 63 9.48 -13.10 -2.69
CA PRO A 63 9.11 -13.92 -1.53
C PRO A 63 8.72 -13.09 -0.29
N ILE A 64 9.38 -11.95 -0.05
CA ILE A 64 9.03 -11.05 1.08
C ILE A 64 7.66 -10.43 0.87
N VAL A 65 7.37 -9.93 -0.33
CA VAL A 65 6.05 -9.39 -0.69
C VAL A 65 4.96 -10.44 -0.48
N SER A 66 5.15 -11.65 -0.99
CA SER A 66 4.19 -12.75 -0.80
C SER A 66 4.04 -13.15 0.68
N GLY A 67 5.12 -13.11 1.46
CA GLY A 67 5.10 -13.30 2.91
C GLY A 67 4.30 -12.20 3.62
N MET A 68 4.46 -10.94 3.20
CA MET A 68 3.67 -9.82 3.69
C MET A 68 2.17 -10.01 3.42
N HIS A 69 1.78 -10.39 2.19
CA HIS A 69 0.37 -10.62 1.84
C HIS A 69 -0.27 -11.71 2.72
N ARG A 70 0.45 -12.83 2.97
CA ARG A 70 -0.01 -13.89 3.88
C ARG A 70 -0.08 -13.43 5.33
N SER A 71 0.84 -12.58 5.75
CA SER A 71 0.83 -12.00 7.10
C SER A 71 -0.38 -11.09 7.30
N ILE A 72 -0.77 -10.29 6.29
CA ILE A 72 -1.99 -9.48 6.34
C ILE A 72 -3.20 -10.37 6.59
N ALA A 73 -3.37 -11.46 5.82
CA ALA A 73 -4.45 -12.42 6.00
C ALA A 73 -4.46 -13.02 7.43
N ALA A 74 -3.30 -13.50 7.91
CA ALA A 74 -3.18 -14.12 9.23
C ALA A 74 -3.53 -13.15 10.39
N PHE A 75 -3.13 -11.87 10.27
CA PHE A 75 -3.49 -10.87 11.28
C PHE A 75 -4.97 -10.47 11.22
N ALA A 76 -5.54 -10.39 10.02
CA ALA A 76 -6.99 -10.15 9.85
C ALA A 76 -7.82 -11.31 10.41
N ASP A 77 -7.41 -12.57 10.20
CA ASP A 77 -8.04 -13.77 10.80
C ASP A 77 -8.02 -13.73 12.32
N ALA A 78 -6.97 -13.20 12.91
CA ALA A 78 -6.87 -13.00 14.36
C ALA A 78 -7.72 -11.82 14.88
N GLY A 79 -8.48 -11.13 14.00
CA GLY A 79 -9.38 -10.03 14.34
C GLY A 79 -8.71 -8.65 14.40
N ASN A 80 -7.48 -8.50 13.89
CA ASN A 80 -6.81 -7.20 13.87
C ASN A 80 -7.22 -6.40 12.63
N ASN A 81 -7.55 -5.12 12.81
CA ASN A 81 -7.70 -4.19 11.71
C ASN A 81 -6.30 -3.76 11.20
N ILE A 82 -6.17 -3.58 9.88
CA ILE A 82 -4.88 -3.34 9.24
C ILE A 82 -4.96 -2.18 8.24
N ILE A 83 -3.97 -1.29 8.27
CA ILE A 83 -3.66 -0.37 7.17
C ILE A 83 -2.42 -0.89 6.47
N VAL A 84 -2.55 -1.20 5.18
CA VAL A 84 -1.45 -1.66 4.33
C VAL A 84 -0.90 -0.49 3.53
N ASP A 85 0.41 -0.26 3.59
CA ASP A 85 1.15 0.72 2.79
C ASP A 85 2.02 -0.04 1.78
N HIS A 86 1.56 -0.12 0.55
CA HIS A 86 2.19 -0.93 -0.49
C HIS A 86 2.36 -0.18 -1.80
N VAL A 87 3.28 -0.69 -2.64
CA VAL A 87 3.48 -0.30 -4.03
C VAL A 87 3.28 -1.53 -4.90
N LEU A 88 2.08 -1.69 -5.47
CA LEU A 88 1.74 -2.82 -6.34
C LEU A 88 2.30 -2.58 -7.75
N GLN A 89 3.63 -2.58 -7.88
CA GLN A 89 4.32 -2.27 -9.15
C GLN A 89 4.42 -3.46 -10.12
N LEU A 90 4.28 -4.70 -9.64
CA LEU A 90 4.28 -5.88 -10.49
C LEU A 90 2.88 -6.48 -10.55
N LYS A 91 2.46 -6.90 -11.74
CA LYS A 91 1.16 -7.56 -11.93
C LYS A 91 1.05 -8.84 -11.10
N GLU A 92 2.14 -9.55 -10.94
CA GLU A 92 2.22 -10.76 -10.11
C GLU A 92 1.94 -10.46 -8.63
N TRP A 93 2.42 -9.32 -8.11
CA TRP A 93 2.15 -8.90 -6.74
C TRP A 93 0.69 -8.51 -6.54
N LEU A 94 0.11 -7.80 -7.51
CA LEU A 94 -1.32 -7.48 -7.50
C LEU A 94 -2.15 -8.77 -7.49
N ASN A 95 -1.86 -9.71 -8.39
CA ASN A 95 -2.59 -10.97 -8.50
C ASN A 95 -2.44 -11.82 -7.22
N ASP A 96 -1.22 -11.94 -6.67
CA ASP A 96 -0.96 -12.67 -5.42
C ASP A 96 -1.78 -12.07 -4.27
N CYS A 97 -1.74 -10.73 -4.13
CA CYS A 97 -2.48 -10.00 -3.12
C CYS A 97 -4.00 -10.20 -3.23
N VAL A 98 -4.55 -10.00 -4.43
CA VAL A 98 -5.99 -10.15 -4.71
C VAL A 98 -6.47 -11.57 -4.44
N ASN A 99 -5.67 -12.59 -4.78
CA ASN A 99 -6.00 -13.99 -4.54
C ASN A 99 -5.95 -14.34 -3.05
N ILE A 100 -4.88 -13.95 -2.34
CA ILE A 100 -4.71 -14.25 -0.91
C ILE A 100 -5.79 -13.56 -0.07
N LEU A 101 -6.14 -12.33 -0.42
CA LEU A 101 -7.09 -11.51 0.34
C LEU A 101 -8.52 -11.57 -0.20
N SER A 102 -8.85 -12.57 -1.04
CA SER A 102 -10.16 -12.70 -1.70
C SER A 102 -11.35 -12.79 -0.76
N ASP A 103 -11.16 -13.40 0.41
CA ASP A 103 -12.21 -13.63 1.40
C ASP A 103 -12.27 -12.57 2.50
N TYR A 104 -11.45 -11.51 2.36
CA TYR A 104 -11.33 -10.43 3.34
C TYR A 104 -12.00 -9.14 2.87
N PRO A 105 -12.51 -8.31 3.79
CA PRO A 105 -13.09 -7.01 3.47
C PRO A 105 -11.96 -5.99 3.20
N VAL A 106 -11.37 -6.00 1.99
CA VAL A 106 -10.29 -5.11 1.59
C VAL A 106 -10.85 -3.84 0.96
N PHE A 107 -10.62 -2.70 1.58
CA PHE A 107 -10.93 -1.37 1.05
C PHE A 107 -9.69 -0.79 0.35
N LEU A 108 -9.68 -0.77 -0.98
CA LEU A 108 -8.54 -0.37 -1.79
C LEU A 108 -8.54 1.14 -2.08
N VAL A 109 -7.48 1.81 -1.63
CA VAL A 109 -7.28 3.26 -1.75
C VAL A 109 -6.18 3.57 -2.75
N GLY A 110 -6.50 4.35 -3.79
CA GLY A 110 -5.51 4.91 -4.72
C GLY A 110 -4.91 6.20 -4.16
N VAL A 111 -3.60 6.21 -3.87
CA VAL A 111 -2.89 7.40 -3.37
C VAL A 111 -2.07 8.01 -4.48
N HIS A 112 -2.62 9.05 -5.10
CA HIS A 112 -2.06 9.75 -6.24
C HIS A 112 -1.23 10.97 -5.83
N CYS A 113 -0.21 11.25 -6.64
CA CYS A 113 0.55 12.49 -6.59
C CYS A 113 1.14 12.74 -8.00
N PRO A 114 1.14 13.96 -8.54
CA PRO A 114 1.73 14.26 -9.83
C PRO A 114 3.22 13.94 -9.88
N LEU A 115 3.72 13.47 -11.03
CA LEU A 115 5.09 13.02 -11.19
C LEU A 115 6.14 14.06 -10.75
N GLN A 116 5.96 15.31 -11.15
CA GLN A 116 6.88 16.39 -10.78
C GLN A 116 7.03 16.56 -9.26
N GLU A 117 5.92 16.42 -8.53
CA GLU A 117 5.95 16.50 -7.06
C GLU A 117 6.54 15.25 -6.42
N LEU A 118 6.30 14.07 -7.01
CA LEU A 118 6.93 12.82 -6.57
C LEU A 118 8.46 12.90 -6.68
N GLU A 119 8.98 13.37 -7.82
CA GLU A 119 10.43 13.58 -8.05
C GLU A 119 11.01 14.60 -7.07
N ARG A 120 10.31 15.70 -6.82
CA ARG A 120 10.70 16.68 -5.80
C ARG A 120 10.77 16.08 -4.40
N ARG A 121 9.77 15.27 -4.01
CA ARG A 121 9.75 14.58 -2.70
C ARG A 121 10.83 13.50 -2.60
N GLU A 122 11.10 12.80 -3.69
CA GLU A 122 12.13 11.77 -3.77
C GLU A 122 13.52 12.37 -3.53
N SER A 123 13.84 13.50 -4.18
CA SER A 123 15.13 14.19 -4.03
C SER A 123 15.40 14.70 -2.61
N ILE A 124 14.36 14.99 -1.82
CA ILE A 124 14.50 15.45 -0.42
C ILE A 124 14.74 14.29 0.55
N ARG A 125 14.31 13.08 0.19
CA ARG A 125 14.30 11.91 1.10
C ARG A 125 15.54 11.03 1.01
N ASP A 126 16.56 11.42 0.28
CA ASP A 126 17.78 10.61 0.04
C ASP A 126 17.42 9.17 -0.44
N ARG A 127 16.42 9.08 -1.31
CA ARG A 127 16.05 7.84 -1.99
C ARG A 127 16.67 7.78 -3.38
N GLU A 128 16.81 6.57 -3.91
CA GLU A 128 17.36 6.36 -5.25
C GLU A 128 16.53 7.14 -6.30
N PRO A 129 17.16 8.07 -7.04
CA PRO A 129 16.45 8.89 -8.01
C PRO A 129 15.87 8.05 -9.15
N GLY A 130 14.64 8.38 -9.57
CA GLY A 130 13.96 7.74 -10.69
C GLY A 130 13.01 6.59 -10.32
N THR A 131 12.97 6.18 -9.05
CA THR A 131 12.02 5.16 -8.58
C THR A 131 10.58 5.60 -8.80
N ALA A 132 10.24 6.84 -8.44
CA ALA A 132 8.89 7.38 -8.63
C ALA A 132 8.50 7.42 -10.10
N ARG A 133 9.40 7.84 -10.99
CA ARG A 133 9.16 7.86 -12.44
C ARG A 133 8.92 6.46 -13.00
N TYR A 134 9.74 5.49 -12.62
CA TYR A 134 9.56 4.09 -13.04
C TYR A 134 8.18 3.54 -12.60
N GLN A 135 7.73 3.86 -11.40
CA GLN A 135 6.49 3.36 -10.83
C GLN A 135 5.24 4.10 -11.34
N PHE A 136 5.39 5.34 -11.84
CA PHE A 136 4.28 6.28 -12.06
C PHE A 136 3.18 5.73 -12.97
N ASP A 137 3.55 5.15 -14.12
CA ASP A 137 2.58 4.64 -15.10
C ASP A 137 2.07 3.23 -14.76
N ILE A 138 2.81 2.47 -13.95
CA ILE A 138 2.51 1.05 -13.72
C ILE A 138 1.69 0.78 -12.46
N VAL A 139 1.93 1.53 -11.38
CA VAL A 139 1.30 1.27 -10.07
C VAL A 139 -0.22 1.46 -10.10
N HIS A 140 -0.70 2.38 -10.94
CA HIS A 140 -2.13 2.67 -11.08
C HIS A 140 -2.76 2.09 -12.36
N ALA A 141 -2.01 1.31 -13.16
CA ALA A 141 -2.46 0.80 -14.46
C ALA A 141 -3.71 -0.11 -14.38
N HIS A 142 -3.96 -0.75 -13.24
CA HIS A 142 -5.15 -1.58 -13.03
C HIS A 142 -6.46 -0.78 -12.96
N GLY A 143 -6.41 0.51 -12.59
CA GLY A 143 -7.52 1.47 -12.63
C GLY A 143 -8.66 1.25 -11.62
N GLU A 144 -8.59 0.22 -10.77
CA GLU A 144 -9.66 -0.14 -9.83
C GLU A 144 -9.30 0.33 -8.42
N TYR A 145 -10.20 1.12 -7.82
CA TYR A 145 -10.11 1.59 -6.43
C TYR A 145 -11.52 1.75 -5.86
N ASP A 146 -11.68 1.62 -4.54
CA ASP A 146 -12.89 2.00 -3.82
C ASP A 146 -12.93 3.52 -3.59
N VAL A 147 -11.78 4.13 -3.29
CA VAL A 147 -11.61 5.58 -3.21
C VAL A 147 -10.22 6.00 -3.73
N GLN A 148 -10.11 7.23 -4.21
CA GLN A 148 -8.85 7.81 -4.66
C GLN A 148 -8.63 9.17 -4.00
N VAL A 149 -7.38 9.45 -3.58
CA VAL A 149 -6.96 10.72 -2.99
C VAL A 149 -5.74 11.26 -3.71
N ASN A 150 -5.56 12.59 -3.69
CA ASN A 150 -4.41 13.27 -4.31
C ASN A 150 -3.68 14.10 -3.25
N THR A 151 -2.50 13.69 -2.88
CA THR A 151 -1.70 14.27 -1.80
C THR A 151 -0.95 15.56 -2.17
N LEU A 152 -1.07 16.04 -3.42
CA LEU A 152 -0.65 17.40 -3.77
C LEU A 152 -1.77 18.41 -3.50
N VAL A 153 -3.02 18.03 -3.80
CA VAL A 153 -4.19 18.91 -3.72
C VAL A 153 -4.74 18.98 -2.30
N ASP A 154 -4.77 17.83 -1.62
CA ASP A 154 -5.36 17.69 -0.29
C ASP A 154 -4.27 17.51 0.78
N SER A 155 -4.48 18.10 1.95
CA SER A 155 -3.64 17.83 3.12
C SER A 155 -3.83 16.38 3.60
N PRO A 156 -2.89 15.84 4.41
CA PRO A 156 -3.04 14.48 4.97
C PRO A 156 -4.37 14.28 5.71
N GLU A 157 -4.83 15.29 6.43
CA GLU A 157 -6.09 15.26 7.19
C GLU A 157 -7.30 15.18 6.25
N ILE A 158 -7.32 15.97 5.16
CA ILE A 158 -8.39 15.93 4.17
C ILE A 158 -8.40 14.60 3.42
N CYS A 159 -7.22 14.07 3.07
CA CYS A 159 -7.11 12.73 2.48
C CYS A 159 -7.67 11.66 3.42
N ALA A 160 -7.32 11.72 4.71
CA ALA A 160 -7.83 10.77 5.70
C ALA A 160 -9.34 10.88 5.87
N ASP A 161 -9.91 12.08 5.94
CA ASP A 161 -11.36 12.29 6.02
C ASP A 161 -12.09 11.71 4.80
N LYS A 162 -11.55 11.89 3.58
CA LYS A 162 -12.10 11.30 2.36
C LYS A 162 -12.11 9.77 2.42
N VAL A 163 -11.00 9.16 2.87
CA VAL A 163 -10.88 7.70 3.01
C VAL A 163 -11.85 7.18 4.07
N ILE A 164 -11.88 7.76 5.26
CA ILE A 164 -12.74 7.34 6.37
C ILE A 164 -14.22 7.47 6.00
N ASN A 165 -14.61 8.60 5.40
CA ASN A 165 -15.99 8.81 4.97
C ASN A 165 -16.43 7.82 3.89
N ALA A 166 -15.56 7.48 2.93
CA ALA A 166 -15.84 6.48 1.91
C ALA A 166 -15.92 5.08 2.54
N PHE A 167 -14.95 4.72 3.39
CA PHE A 167 -14.90 3.44 4.10
C PHE A 167 -16.17 3.16 4.93
N HIS A 168 -16.69 4.16 5.66
CA HIS A 168 -17.91 4.01 6.44
C HIS A 168 -19.20 3.99 5.62
N LYS A 169 -19.19 4.55 4.39
CA LYS A 169 -20.36 4.54 3.49
C LYS A 169 -20.46 3.25 2.68
N GLU A 170 -19.34 2.63 2.38
CA GLU A 170 -19.26 1.45 1.55
C GLU A 170 -19.73 0.22 2.36
N ALA A 171 -20.94 -0.28 2.07
CA ALA A 171 -21.44 -1.48 2.71
C ALA A 171 -20.59 -2.73 2.38
N LYS A 172 -19.95 -2.75 1.20
CA LYS A 172 -19.02 -3.78 0.76
C LYS A 172 -18.00 -3.17 -0.22
N PRO A 173 -16.67 -3.23 0.07
CA PRO A 173 -15.65 -2.85 -0.89
C PRO A 173 -15.70 -3.75 -2.13
N LEU A 174 -15.54 -3.18 -3.32
CA LEU A 174 -15.70 -3.89 -4.58
C LEU A 174 -14.45 -3.91 -5.47
N ALA A 175 -13.43 -3.10 -5.16
CA ALA A 175 -12.26 -2.98 -6.02
C ALA A 175 -11.51 -4.31 -6.17
N PHE A 176 -11.30 -5.07 -5.09
CA PHE A 176 -10.67 -6.39 -5.15
C PHE A 176 -11.53 -7.41 -5.89
N ASP A 177 -12.85 -7.38 -5.74
CA ASP A 177 -13.77 -8.23 -6.51
C ASP A 177 -13.68 -7.96 -8.01
N ARG A 178 -13.63 -6.68 -8.41
CA ARG A 178 -13.45 -6.27 -9.82
C ARG A 178 -12.09 -6.68 -10.37
N LEU A 179 -11.02 -6.59 -9.59
CA LEU A 179 -9.68 -7.00 -9.99
C LEU A 179 -9.57 -8.51 -10.24
N ARG A 180 -10.29 -9.34 -9.49
CA ARG A 180 -10.33 -10.80 -9.72
C ARG A 180 -10.98 -11.22 -11.03
N LEU A 181 -11.82 -10.38 -11.59
CA LEU A 181 -12.54 -10.66 -12.82
C LEU A 181 -11.75 -10.26 -14.09
N LYS A 182 -10.59 -9.60 -13.92
CA LYS A 182 -9.68 -9.16 -15.00
C LYS A 182 -8.54 -10.14 -15.22
#